data_8c39401f4ebb87e8bc1e687d30ad32a3
#
_entry.id   8c39401f4ebb87e8bc1e687d30ad32a3
#
_cell.length_a   1.000
_cell.length_b   1.000
_cell.length_c   1.000
_cell.angle_alpha   90.00
_cell.angle_beta   90.00
_cell.angle_gamma   90.00
#
_symmetry.space_group_name_H-M   'P 1'
#
loop_
_entity.id
_entity.type
_entity.pdbx_description
1 polymer ?
#
loop_
_entity_poly.entity_id
_entity_poly.type
_entity_poly.pdbx_seq_one_letter_code
_entity_poly.pdbx_strand_id
1 'polypeptide(L)'
;MCYKNEYQKRAHGEVERIFRELLPEVGLHVREEQIRLCHEMLDALMKNEITLCDAGVGIGKTYAYLTACILMRKYSVLHSGYSGCDRRPVVVSTSSIALQKAIIEEYVPFLSDVLLKADLLQGELKAVVRKGKEHFVCDYRLAQRLEAVRDKNKNQAQMEALKSLRHNFDLDSVHNLSGFDRRLVCVPKFCPRECPGKAGCRYQKYLDVSKKEEVFIQICNHNYLLADAMHRMNEYRPLLADYRALVCLLYTS
;
A
#
# COMPACT_ATOMS: atom_id res chain seq x y z
N MET A 1 3.92 7.08 -33.53
CA MET A 1 3.26 8.19 -32.80
C MET A 1 1.72 8.04 -32.71
N CYS A 2 1.04 7.43 -33.67
CA CYS A 2 -0.44 7.31 -33.70
C CYS A 2 -1.02 6.47 -32.54
N TYR A 3 -0.44 5.33 -32.22
CA TYR A 3 -0.96 4.41 -31.19
C TYR A 3 -0.94 4.98 -29.76
N LYS A 4 0.08 5.78 -29.40
CA LYS A 4 0.18 6.39 -28.05
C LYS A 4 -1.01 7.31 -27.76
N ASN A 5 -1.50 8.01 -28.78
CA ASN A 5 -2.63 8.94 -28.67
C ASN A 5 -3.97 8.20 -28.51
N GLU A 6 -4.12 7.00 -29.09
CA GLU A 6 -5.34 6.21 -28.96
C GLU A 6 -5.53 5.60 -27.57
N TYR A 7 -4.47 5.00 -27.00
CA TYR A 7 -4.53 4.46 -25.63
C TYR A 7 -4.76 5.55 -24.59
N GLN A 8 -4.17 6.73 -24.78
CA GLN A 8 -4.43 7.88 -23.90
C GLN A 8 -5.90 8.32 -24.01
N LYS A 9 -6.47 8.43 -25.19
CA LYS A 9 -7.89 8.74 -25.38
C LYS A 9 -8.80 7.70 -24.70
N ARG A 10 -8.50 6.43 -24.85
CA ARG A 10 -9.25 5.35 -24.18
C ARG A 10 -9.17 5.45 -22.67
N ALA A 11 -7.98 5.71 -22.11
CA ALA A 11 -7.79 5.89 -20.69
C ALA A 11 -8.64 7.05 -20.14
N HIS A 12 -8.66 8.19 -20.83
CA HIS A 12 -9.51 9.33 -20.48
C HIS A 12 -11.01 9.00 -20.60
N GLY A 13 -11.41 8.24 -21.62
CA GLY A 13 -12.79 7.75 -21.74
C GLY A 13 -13.20 6.85 -20.59
N GLU A 14 -12.29 6.02 -20.08
CA GLU A 14 -12.58 5.21 -18.88
C GLU A 14 -12.65 6.04 -17.60
N VAL A 15 -11.89 7.13 -17.47
CA VAL A 15 -12.07 8.08 -16.35
C VAL A 15 -13.52 8.59 -16.32
N GLU A 16 -14.02 9.09 -17.46
CA GLU A 16 -15.40 9.59 -17.56
C GLU A 16 -16.42 8.49 -17.19
N ARG A 17 -16.26 7.29 -17.75
CA ARG A 17 -17.13 6.16 -17.45
C ARG A 17 -17.12 5.78 -15.97
N ILE A 18 -15.94 5.71 -15.35
CA ILE A 18 -15.81 5.33 -13.94
C ILE A 18 -16.52 6.35 -13.04
N PHE A 19 -16.26 7.64 -13.23
CA PHE A 19 -16.79 8.66 -12.33
C PHE A 19 -18.21 9.10 -12.62
N ARG A 20 -18.71 8.99 -13.86
CA ARG A 20 -20.06 9.42 -14.24
C ARG A 20 -21.07 8.28 -14.29
N GLU A 21 -20.62 7.04 -14.43
CA GLU A 21 -21.51 5.89 -14.55
C GLU A 21 -21.28 4.91 -13.40
N LEU A 22 -20.11 4.27 -13.32
CA LEU A 22 -19.87 3.13 -12.42
C LEU A 22 -19.90 3.50 -10.93
N LEU A 23 -19.26 4.58 -10.53
CA LEU A 23 -19.25 5.01 -9.13
C LEU A 23 -20.60 5.54 -8.66
N PRO A 24 -21.38 6.28 -9.47
CA PRO A 24 -22.77 6.65 -9.14
C PRO A 24 -23.71 5.46 -8.99
N GLU A 25 -23.58 4.40 -9.79
CA GLU A 25 -24.39 3.18 -9.65
C GLU A 25 -24.24 2.51 -8.28
N VAL A 26 -23.10 2.72 -7.61
CA VAL A 26 -22.84 2.20 -6.26
C VAL A 26 -22.97 3.27 -5.16
N GLY A 27 -23.64 4.38 -5.46
CA GLY A 27 -24.05 5.42 -4.49
C GLY A 27 -23.05 6.56 -4.27
N LEU A 28 -22.03 6.71 -5.09
CA LEU A 28 -21.13 7.86 -5.04
C LEU A 28 -21.63 9.00 -5.93
N HIS A 29 -21.43 10.24 -5.49
CA HIS A 29 -21.84 11.41 -6.27
C HIS A 29 -20.78 11.81 -7.30
N VAL A 30 -21.23 12.23 -8.47
CA VAL A 30 -20.38 12.83 -9.50
C VAL A 30 -19.81 14.17 -8.98
N ARG A 31 -18.50 14.35 -9.13
CA ARG A 31 -17.80 15.57 -8.74
C ARG A 31 -16.84 15.98 -9.86
N GLU A 32 -17.14 17.08 -10.52
CA GLU A 32 -16.36 17.54 -11.68
C GLU A 32 -14.88 17.81 -11.34
N GLU A 33 -14.62 18.36 -10.16
CA GLU A 33 -13.24 18.62 -9.70
C GLU A 33 -12.45 17.32 -9.49
N GLN A 34 -13.11 16.25 -9.04
CA GLN A 34 -12.49 14.93 -8.89
C GLN A 34 -12.13 14.33 -10.24
N ILE A 35 -13.02 14.46 -11.22
CA ILE A 35 -12.82 13.97 -12.59
C ILE A 35 -11.64 14.72 -13.22
N ARG A 36 -11.65 16.06 -13.14
CA ARG A 36 -10.56 16.90 -13.64
C ARG A 36 -9.22 16.53 -13.01
N LEU A 37 -9.19 16.37 -11.67
CA LEU A 37 -8.00 15.96 -10.94
C LEU A 37 -7.47 14.59 -11.43
N CYS A 38 -8.37 13.64 -11.66
CA CYS A 38 -8.00 12.32 -12.18
C CYS A 38 -7.37 12.41 -13.58
N HIS A 39 -7.94 13.22 -14.46
CA HIS A 39 -7.39 13.46 -15.80
C HIS A 39 -5.99 14.08 -15.77
N GLU A 40 -5.78 15.11 -14.94
CA GLU A 40 -4.49 15.78 -14.80
C GLU A 40 -3.41 14.82 -14.25
N MET A 41 -3.78 14.03 -13.24
CA MET A 41 -2.88 13.00 -12.68
C MET A 41 -2.57 11.90 -13.69
N LEU A 42 -3.56 11.43 -14.44
CA LEU A 42 -3.38 10.41 -15.46
C LEU A 42 -2.42 10.88 -16.56
N ASP A 43 -2.58 12.11 -17.03
CA ASP A 43 -1.70 12.71 -18.02
C ASP A 43 -0.24 12.77 -17.53
N ALA A 44 -0.02 13.26 -16.31
CA ALA A 44 1.32 13.34 -15.74
C ALA A 44 1.96 11.94 -15.59
N LEU A 45 1.19 10.96 -15.11
CA LEU A 45 1.64 9.58 -14.96
C LEU A 45 1.99 8.93 -16.30
N MET A 46 1.19 9.15 -17.34
CA MET A 46 1.43 8.59 -18.68
C MET A 46 2.63 9.23 -19.37
N LYS A 47 2.90 10.51 -19.09
CA LYS A 47 4.05 11.26 -19.63
C LYS A 47 5.33 11.05 -18.81
N ASN A 48 5.26 10.43 -17.62
CA ASN A 48 6.34 10.36 -16.61
C ASN A 48 6.78 11.74 -16.12
N GLU A 49 5.85 12.63 -15.92
CA GLU A 49 6.08 13.98 -15.44
C GLU A 49 5.87 14.06 -13.92
N ILE A 50 6.56 15.02 -13.28
CA ILE A 50 6.30 15.40 -11.91
C ILE A 50 5.20 16.45 -11.93
N THR A 51 4.12 16.21 -11.19
CA THR A 51 3.04 17.19 -11.05
C THR A 51 2.76 17.48 -9.59
N LEU A 52 2.39 18.70 -9.29
CA LEU A 52 1.90 19.14 -8.00
C LEU A 52 0.42 19.50 -8.15
N CYS A 53 -0.45 18.73 -7.50
CA CYS A 53 -1.88 18.94 -7.53
C CYS A 53 -2.34 19.52 -6.19
N ASP A 54 -2.85 20.75 -6.20
CA ASP A 54 -3.57 21.33 -5.06
C ASP A 54 -5.07 21.04 -5.20
N ALA A 55 -5.60 20.33 -4.22
CA ALA A 55 -6.99 19.87 -4.25
C ALA A 55 -7.62 20.01 -2.86
N GLY A 56 -8.75 20.72 -2.78
CA GLY A 56 -9.49 20.98 -1.56
C GLY A 56 -9.89 19.73 -0.76
N VAL A 57 -10.27 19.92 0.49
CA VAL A 57 -10.81 18.85 1.33
C VAL A 57 -12.17 18.40 0.77
N GLY A 58 -12.44 17.10 0.79
CA GLY A 58 -13.74 16.57 0.37
C GLY A 58 -13.92 16.32 -1.13
N ILE A 59 -12.98 16.71 -1.99
CA ILE A 59 -13.06 16.50 -3.45
C ILE A 59 -13.05 15.01 -3.83
N GLY A 60 -12.56 14.12 -2.95
CA GLY A 60 -12.43 12.70 -3.25
C GLY A 60 -11.09 12.33 -3.91
N LYS A 61 -10.01 13.01 -3.50
CA LYS A 61 -8.64 12.79 -3.98
C LYS A 61 -8.24 11.33 -4.08
N THR A 62 -8.65 10.51 -3.09
CA THR A 62 -8.26 9.11 -3.00
C THR A 62 -8.72 8.31 -4.21
N TYR A 63 -9.98 8.45 -4.61
CA TYR A 63 -10.48 7.80 -5.83
C TYR A 63 -9.81 8.35 -7.09
N ALA A 64 -9.53 9.66 -7.14
CA ALA A 64 -8.89 10.28 -8.30
C ALA A 64 -7.49 9.69 -8.57
N TYR A 65 -6.59 9.71 -7.57
CA TYR A 65 -5.23 9.19 -7.80
C TYR A 65 -5.20 7.65 -7.94
N LEU A 66 -6.04 6.92 -7.21
CA LEU A 66 -6.10 5.46 -7.36
C LEU A 66 -6.56 5.08 -8.77
N THR A 67 -7.62 5.71 -9.28
CA THR A 67 -8.12 5.49 -10.63
C THR A 67 -7.07 5.85 -11.69
N ALA A 68 -6.42 7.01 -11.55
CA ALA A 68 -5.35 7.42 -12.46
C ALA A 68 -4.20 6.39 -12.49
N CYS A 69 -3.77 5.87 -11.33
CA CYS A 69 -2.73 4.85 -11.23
C CYS A 69 -3.16 3.51 -11.86
N ILE A 70 -4.42 3.09 -11.65
CA ILE A 70 -4.97 1.87 -12.24
C ILE A 70 -4.98 1.97 -13.77
N LEU A 71 -5.51 3.06 -14.30
CA LEU A 71 -5.61 3.27 -15.74
C LEU A 71 -4.23 3.45 -16.39
N MET A 72 -3.31 4.18 -15.74
CA MET A 72 -1.91 4.25 -16.18
C MET A 72 -1.30 2.85 -16.33
N ARG A 73 -1.44 1.97 -15.31
CA ARG A 73 -0.91 0.61 -15.37
C ARG A 73 -1.58 -0.21 -16.47
N LYS A 74 -2.92 -0.20 -16.56
CA LYS A 74 -3.69 -0.91 -17.59
C LYS A 74 -3.22 -0.55 -19.00
N TYR A 75 -3.12 0.72 -19.29
CA TYR A 75 -2.77 1.19 -20.64
C TYR A 75 -1.28 1.14 -20.94
N SER A 76 -0.41 1.21 -19.95
CA SER A 76 1.02 0.93 -20.12
C SER A 76 1.28 -0.52 -20.53
N VAL A 77 0.54 -1.46 -19.95
CA VAL A 77 0.58 -2.90 -20.31
C VAL A 77 0.12 -3.10 -21.75
N LEU A 78 -1.01 -2.52 -22.15
CA LEU A 78 -1.56 -2.66 -23.50
C LEU A 78 -0.67 -2.01 -24.57
N HIS A 79 0.03 -0.93 -24.23
CA HIS A 79 0.91 -0.23 -25.17
C HIS A 79 2.22 -0.99 -25.44
N SER A 80 2.73 -1.74 -24.47
CA SER A 80 4.03 -2.40 -24.63
C SER A 80 4.01 -3.60 -25.58
N GLY A 81 2.83 -4.14 -25.92
CA GLY A 81 2.64 -5.20 -26.95
C GLY A 81 3.51 -6.46 -26.85
N TYR A 82 4.46 -6.46 -25.91
CA TYR A 82 5.46 -7.48 -25.66
C TYR A 82 5.41 -7.96 -24.21
N SER A 83 5.89 -9.15 -23.96
CA SER A 83 5.93 -9.87 -22.67
C SER A 83 6.69 -9.19 -21.52
N GLY A 84 7.04 -7.93 -21.66
CA GLY A 84 7.70 -7.08 -20.65
C GLY A 84 6.81 -5.99 -20.10
N CYS A 85 5.54 -6.28 -19.81
CA CYS A 85 4.62 -5.34 -19.15
C CYS A 85 5.25 -4.75 -17.90
N ASP A 86 5.23 -3.44 -17.77
CA ASP A 86 5.65 -2.76 -16.54
C ASP A 86 4.68 -3.07 -15.40
N ARG A 87 4.93 -4.18 -14.69
CA ARG A 87 4.15 -4.64 -13.54
C ARG A 87 4.62 -4.06 -12.22
N ARG A 88 5.57 -3.12 -12.26
CA ARG A 88 6.06 -2.47 -11.05
C ARG A 88 4.89 -1.82 -10.28
N PRO A 89 4.89 -1.89 -8.94
CA PRO A 89 3.85 -1.29 -8.12
C PRO A 89 3.85 0.24 -8.21
N VAL A 90 2.77 0.83 -7.77
CA VAL A 90 2.68 2.24 -7.41
C VAL A 90 2.99 2.38 -5.92
N VAL A 91 3.78 3.37 -5.54
CA VAL A 91 4.00 3.71 -4.14
C VAL A 91 3.10 4.89 -3.76
N VAL A 92 2.35 4.73 -2.67
CA VAL A 92 1.59 5.81 -2.03
C VAL A 92 2.23 6.13 -0.69
N SER A 93 2.68 7.36 -0.52
CA SER A 93 3.28 7.83 0.73
C SER A 93 2.36 8.81 1.43
N THR A 94 2.05 8.56 2.71
CA THR A 94 1.22 9.44 3.54
C THR A 94 1.61 9.36 5.02
N SER A 95 1.60 10.49 5.71
CA SER A 95 1.80 10.54 7.17
C SER A 95 0.61 10.02 7.98
N SER A 96 -0.58 9.94 7.40
CA SER A 96 -1.80 9.51 8.08
C SER A 96 -1.92 7.99 8.14
N ILE A 97 -1.80 7.43 9.34
CA ILE A 97 -2.01 5.99 9.60
C ILE A 97 -3.47 5.60 9.28
N ALA A 98 -4.43 6.46 9.62
CA ALA A 98 -5.84 6.23 9.33
C ALA A 98 -6.08 6.12 7.81
N LEU A 99 -5.45 6.99 7.01
CA LEU A 99 -5.57 6.91 5.56
C LEU A 99 -4.87 5.67 4.99
N GLN A 100 -3.69 5.27 5.51
CA GLN A 100 -3.05 4.01 5.10
C GLN A 100 -4.00 2.82 5.29
N LYS A 101 -4.69 2.78 6.44
CA LYS A 101 -5.67 1.76 6.75
C LYS A 101 -6.87 1.82 5.81
N ALA A 102 -7.47 2.98 5.64
CA ALA A 102 -8.63 3.17 4.77
C ALA A 102 -8.33 2.80 3.29
N ILE A 103 -7.12 3.11 2.78
CA ILE A 103 -6.73 2.72 1.42
C ILE A 103 -6.77 1.20 1.26
N ILE A 104 -6.27 0.44 2.24
CA ILE A 104 -6.20 -1.02 2.17
C ILE A 104 -7.54 -1.70 2.45
N GLU A 105 -8.27 -1.22 3.45
CA GLU A 105 -9.46 -1.90 3.94
C GLU A 105 -10.75 -1.46 3.22
N GLU A 106 -10.75 -0.25 2.64
CA GLU A 106 -11.95 0.35 2.06
C GLU A 106 -11.76 0.72 0.58
N TYR A 107 -10.84 1.65 0.25
CA TYR A 107 -10.77 2.24 -1.10
C TYR A 107 -10.31 1.26 -2.17
N VAL A 108 -9.24 0.50 -1.91
CA VAL A 108 -8.70 -0.47 -2.89
C VAL A 108 -9.66 -1.63 -3.11
N PRO A 109 -10.22 -2.30 -2.07
CA PRO A 109 -11.21 -3.34 -2.26
C PRO A 109 -12.48 -2.87 -2.98
N PHE A 110 -12.98 -1.68 -2.61
CA PHE A 110 -14.16 -1.09 -3.23
C PHE A 110 -13.94 -0.82 -4.73
N LEU A 111 -12.86 -0.12 -5.10
CA LEU A 111 -12.53 0.11 -6.51
C LEU A 111 -12.29 -1.20 -7.27
N SER A 112 -11.61 -2.15 -6.63
CA SER A 112 -11.37 -3.46 -7.23
C SER A 112 -12.67 -4.15 -7.60
N ASP A 113 -13.65 -4.18 -6.70
CA ASP A 113 -14.97 -4.80 -6.92
C ASP A 113 -15.74 -4.11 -8.05
N VAL A 114 -15.81 -2.78 -8.02
CA VAL A 114 -16.52 -1.98 -9.05
C VAL A 114 -15.90 -2.22 -10.43
N LEU A 115 -14.57 -2.14 -10.53
CA LEU A 115 -13.87 -2.25 -11.80
C LEU A 115 -13.83 -3.68 -12.35
N LEU A 116 -13.82 -4.70 -11.48
CA LEU A 116 -13.96 -6.11 -11.89
C LEU A 116 -15.34 -6.39 -12.47
N LYS A 117 -16.42 -5.90 -11.84
CA LYS A 117 -17.80 -6.05 -12.34
C LYS A 117 -18.03 -5.36 -13.69
N ALA A 118 -17.27 -4.31 -13.97
CA ALA A 118 -17.32 -3.57 -15.23
C ALA A 118 -16.37 -4.10 -16.32
N ASP A 119 -15.68 -5.23 -16.09
CA ASP A 119 -14.65 -5.80 -16.97
C ASP A 119 -13.46 -4.85 -17.25
N LEU A 120 -13.21 -3.90 -16.35
CA LEU A 120 -12.08 -2.98 -16.45
C LEU A 120 -10.80 -3.54 -15.84
N LEU A 121 -10.90 -4.56 -14.98
CA LEU A 121 -9.81 -5.32 -14.39
C LEU A 121 -9.95 -6.82 -14.69
N GLN A 122 -8.83 -7.52 -14.77
CA GLN A 122 -8.77 -8.98 -14.93
C GLN A 122 -8.55 -9.74 -13.61
N GLY A 123 -8.35 -9.04 -12.51
CA GLY A 123 -8.10 -9.62 -11.19
C GLY A 123 -8.10 -8.56 -10.10
N GLU A 124 -8.17 -9.02 -8.85
CA GLU A 124 -8.21 -8.13 -7.70
C GLU A 124 -6.96 -7.27 -7.55
N LEU A 125 -7.16 -6.02 -7.16
CA LEU A 125 -6.08 -5.11 -6.82
C LEU A 125 -5.51 -5.47 -5.43
N LYS A 126 -4.24 -5.80 -5.37
CA LYS A 126 -3.56 -6.11 -4.10
C LYS A 126 -2.73 -4.92 -3.64
N ALA A 127 -2.93 -4.55 -2.38
CA ALA A 127 -2.18 -3.49 -1.72
C ALA A 127 -1.49 -4.02 -0.46
N VAL A 128 -0.35 -3.42 -0.10
CA VAL A 128 0.42 -3.78 1.10
C VAL A 128 0.98 -2.54 1.78
N VAL A 129 0.89 -2.48 3.12
CA VAL A 129 1.57 -1.44 3.91
C VAL A 129 3.02 -1.84 4.14
N ARG A 130 3.93 -0.92 3.85
CA ARG A 130 5.37 -1.07 4.09
C ARG A 130 5.75 -0.24 5.32
N LYS A 131 6.23 -0.91 6.35
CA LYS A 131 6.65 -0.33 7.64
C LYS A 131 8.01 -0.89 8.07
N GLY A 132 8.64 -0.22 9.01
CA GLY A 132 9.85 -0.71 9.67
C GLY A 132 9.63 -2.05 10.39
N LYS A 133 10.70 -2.81 10.55
CA LYS A 133 10.66 -4.14 11.20
C LYS A 133 10.08 -4.10 12.61
N GLU A 134 10.32 -3.02 13.32
CA GLU A 134 9.88 -2.75 14.69
C GLU A 134 8.36 -2.67 14.86
N HIS A 135 7.64 -2.55 13.74
CA HIS A 135 6.17 -2.56 13.73
C HIS A 135 5.57 -3.96 13.58
N PHE A 136 6.40 -4.99 13.43
CA PHE A 136 5.92 -6.35 13.19
C PHE A 136 6.35 -7.31 14.31
N VAL A 137 5.50 -8.30 14.56
CA VAL A 137 5.75 -9.35 15.55
C VAL A 137 6.79 -10.34 15.04
N CYS A 138 7.76 -10.66 15.88
CA CYS A 138 8.61 -11.83 15.72
C CYS A 138 8.02 -13.01 16.53
N ASP A 139 7.51 -14.03 15.86
CA ASP A 139 6.85 -15.17 16.50
C ASP A 139 7.76 -15.91 17.49
N TYR A 140 9.04 -16.05 17.16
CA TYR A 140 10.01 -16.68 18.05
C TYR A 140 10.20 -15.88 19.34
N ARG A 141 10.37 -14.55 19.25
CA ARG A 141 10.51 -13.68 20.44
C ARG A 141 9.21 -13.58 21.23
N LEU A 142 8.05 -13.61 20.56
CA LEU A 142 6.74 -13.65 21.20
C LEU A 142 6.59 -14.94 22.04
N ALA A 143 6.96 -16.09 21.49
CA ALA A 143 6.91 -17.37 22.22
C ALA A 143 7.78 -17.31 23.47
N GLN A 144 9.03 -16.85 23.37
CA GLN A 144 9.93 -16.68 24.51
C GLN A 144 9.35 -15.70 25.55
N ARG A 145 8.74 -14.59 25.12
CA ARG A 145 8.14 -13.62 26.04
C ARG A 145 6.93 -14.18 26.76
N LEU A 146 6.05 -14.89 26.08
CA LEU A 146 4.89 -15.56 26.67
C LEU A 146 5.31 -16.59 27.72
N GLU A 147 6.36 -17.35 27.47
CA GLU A 147 6.91 -18.31 28.42
C GLU A 147 7.50 -17.60 29.65
N ALA A 148 8.31 -16.55 29.44
CA ALA A 148 8.94 -15.79 30.52
C ALA A 148 7.95 -15.08 31.46
N VAL A 149 6.75 -14.73 31.00
CA VAL A 149 5.70 -14.08 31.82
C VAL A 149 4.66 -15.04 32.37
N ARG A 150 4.63 -16.30 31.91
CA ARG A 150 3.62 -17.28 32.26
C ARG A 150 3.50 -17.51 33.78
N ASP A 151 4.63 -17.65 34.47
CA ASP A 151 4.67 -17.97 35.88
C ASP A 151 4.77 -16.72 36.79
N LYS A 152 5.06 -15.57 36.22
CA LYS A 152 5.32 -14.31 36.95
C LYS A 152 4.16 -13.33 36.90
N ASN A 153 3.11 -13.62 36.13
CA ASN A 153 2.20 -12.59 35.73
C ASN A 153 0.93 -12.52 36.59
N LYS A 154 0.87 -11.48 37.40
CA LYS A 154 -0.37 -11.03 38.06
C LYS A 154 -1.20 -10.06 37.18
N ASN A 155 -0.69 -9.67 35.99
CA ASN A 155 -1.36 -8.73 35.12
C ASN A 155 -2.01 -9.44 33.91
N GLN A 156 -3.29 -9.75 34.07
CA GLN A 156 -4.09 -10.41 33.03
C GLN A 156 -4.14 -9.62 31.71
N ALA A 157 -4.24 -8.30 31.78
CA ALA A 157 -4.31 -7.44 30.59
C ALA A 157 -3.03 -7.54 29.73
N GLN A 158 -1.85 -7.62 30.37
CA GLN A 158 -0.58 -7.82 29.66
C GLN A 158 -0.53 -9.18 28.95
N MET A 159 -1.00 -10.23 29.64
CA MET A 159 -1.02 -11.57 29.06
C MET A 159 -1.99 -11.65 27.87
N GLU A 160 -3.16 -11.02 27.96
CA GLU A 160 -4.13 -10.94 26.86
C GLU A 160 -3.58 -10.17 25.67
N ALA A 161 -2.93 -9.02 25.91
CA ALA A 161 -2.27 -8.25 24.85
C ALA A 161 -1.18 -9.07 24.14
N LEU A 162 -0.33 -9.78 24.86
CA LEU A 162 0.68 -10.66 24.27
C LEU A 162 0.06 -11.85 23.52
N LYS A 163 -0.99 -12.46 24.04
CA LYS A 163 -1.69 -13.56 23.35
C LYS A 163 -2.35 -13.12 22.07
N SER A 164 -2.93 -11.90 22.02
CA SER A 164 -3.57 -11.35 20.83
C SER A 164 -2.60 -11.23 19.65
N LEU A 165 -1.29 -11.04 19.91
CA LEU A 165 -0.25 -10.98 18.89
C LEU A 165 -0.03 -12.31 18.13
N ARG A 166 -0.59 -13.41 18.59
CA ARG A 166 -0.59 -14.66 17.82
C ARG A 166 -1.43 -14.54 16.55
N HIS A 167 -2.49 -13.74 16.61
CA HIS A 167 -3.40 -13.49 15.49
C HIS A 167 -3.13 -12.15 14.80
N ASN A 168 -2.58 -11.18 15.53
CA ASN A 168 -2.24 -9.85 15.03
C ASN A 168 -0.74 -9.76 14.71
N PHE A 169 -0.41 -9.59 13.44
CA PHE A 169 0.97 -9.49 13.01
C PHE A 169 1.54 -8.06 13.15
N ASP A 170 0.67 -7.06 13.03
CA ASP A 170 1.01 -5.64 13.14
C ASP A 170 0.92 -5.18 14.60
N LEU A 171 2.04 -4.78 15.19
CA LEU A 171 2.10 -4.28 16.56
C LEU A 171 1.33 -2.97 16.78
N ASP A 172 1.07 -2.21 15.70
CA ASP A 172 0.33 -0.96 15.80
C ASP A 172 -1.18 -1.21 15.96
N SER A 173 -1.67 -2.42 15.67
CA SER A 173 -3.06 -2.82 15.85
C SER A 173 -3.42 -3.20 17.30
N VAL A 174 -2.43 -3.32 18.20
CA VAL A 174 -2.63 -3.74 19.59
C VAL A 174 -2.41 -2.57 20.54
N HIS A 175 -3.50 -2.00 21.05
CA HIS A 175 -3.47 -0.76 21.82
C HIS A 175 -2.91 -0.92 23.25
N ASN A 176 -3.08 -2.08 23.89
CA ASN A 176 -2.71 -2.29 25.30
C ASN A 176 -1.34 -2.95 25.49
N LEU A 177 -0.50 -2.95 24.45
CA LEU A 177 0.85 -3.49 24.53
C LEU A 177 1.81 -2.49 25.12
N SER A 178 2.49 -2.84 26.23
CA SER A 178 3.50 -1.95 26.83
C SER A 178 4.66 -1.70 25.87
N GLY A 179 5.27 -0.51 25.94
CA GLY A 179 6.47 -0.20 25.15
C GLY A 179 7.65 -1.14 25.44
N PHE A 180 7.71 -1.72 26.65
CA PHE A 180 8.69 -2.73 27.00
C PHE A 180 8.44 -4.05 26.27
N ASP A 181 7.21 -4.57 26.33
CA ASP A 181 6.84 -5.81 25.64
C ASP A 181 6.97 -5.66 24.13
N ARG A 182 6.54 -4.51 23.58
CA ARG A 182 6.69 -4.20 22.16
C ARG A 182 8.13 -4.38 21.68
N ARG A 183 9.11 -3.83 22.41
CA ARG A 183 10.55 -3.96 22.09
C ARG A 183 11.04 -5.40 22.18
N LEU A 184 10.51 -6.18 23.10
CA LEU A 184 10.89 -7.59 23.28
C LEU A 184 10.33 -8.50 22.19
N VAL A 185 9.13 -8.23 21.67
CA VAL A 185 8.45 -9.11 20.70
C VAL A 185 8.55 -8.65 19.26
N CYS A 186 9.04 -7.43 18.98
CA CYS A 186 9.18 -6.95 17.62
C CYS A 186 10.26 -7.70 16.83
N VAL A 187 10.17 -7.66 15.50
CA VAL A 187 11.21 -8.18 14.61
C VAL A 187 12.52 -7.43 14.88
N PRO A 188 13.64 -8.13 15.17
CA PRO A 188 14.90 -7.50 15.51
C PRO A 188 15.54 -6.82 14.30
N LYS A 189 16.38 -5.80 14.56
CA LYS A 189 17.13 -5.10 13.51
C LYS A 189 17.96 -6.07 12.66
N PHE A 190 18.55 -7.06 13.30
CA PHE A 190 19.31 -8.13 12.65
C PHE A 190 18.73 -9.48 13.05
N CYS A 191 18.23 -10.24 12.10
CA CYS A 191 17.81 -11.63 12.30
C CYS A 191 19.03 -12.54 12.14
N PRO A 192 19.25 -13.52 13.05
CA PRO A 192 20.30 -14.51 12.87
C PRO A 192 20.07 -15.35 11.60
N ARG A 193 21.14 -15.79 10.96
CA ARG A 193 21.04 -16.65 9.76
C ARG A 193 20.31 -17.96 10.07
N GLU A 194 20.59 -18.54 11.24
CA GLU A 194 19.99 -19.77 11.74
C GLU A 194 18.91 -19.47 12.81
N CYS A 195 17.90 -18.69 12.41
CA CYS A 195 16.79 -18.40 13.29
C CYS A 195 15.92 -19.65 13.49
N PRO A 196 15.70 -20.11 14.76
CA PRO A 196 14.83 -21.27 15.03
C PRO A 196 13.39 -21.10 14.54
N GLY A 197 12.91 -19.85 14.46
CA GLY A 197 11.57 -19.52 13.96
C GLY A 197 11.48 -19.31 12.44
N LYS A 198 12.53 -19.60 11.66
CA LYS A 198 12.61 -19.25 10.23
C LYS A 198 11.50 -19.91 9.41
N ALA A 199 11.24 -21.19 9.62
CA ALA A 199 10.27 -21.96 8.83
C ALA A 199 8.83 -21.41 8.92
N GLY A 200 8.43 -20.85 10.07
CA GLY A 200 7.10 -20.28 10.30
C GLY A 200 7.05 -18.75 10.30
N CYS A 201 8.12 -18.07 9.96
CA CYS A 201 8.28 -16.63 10.13
C CYS A 201 7.24 -15.82 9.31
N ARG A 202 6.27 -15.20 9.99
CA ARG A 202 5.27 -14.31 9.36
C ARG A 202 5.90 -13.11 8.69
N TYR A 203 6.98 -12.57 9.26
CA TYR A 203 7.67 -11.43 8.66
C TYR A 203 8.34 -11.79 7.34
N GLN A 204 8.95 -12.97 7.22
CA GLN A 204 9.51 -13.42 5.95
C GLN A 204 8.40 -13.62 4.90
N LYS A 205 7.31 -14.27 5.27
CA LYS A 205 6.13 -14.42 4.39
C LYS A 205 5.58 -13.07 3.93
N TYR A 206 5.49 -12.09 4.83
CA TYR A 206 5.07 -10.73 4.49
C TYR A 206 6.03 -10.09 3.47
N LEU A 207 7.35 -10.21 3.66
CA LEU A 207 8.33 -9.70 2.71
C LEU A 207 8.22 -10.36 1.33
N ASP A 208 8.00 -11.66 1.31
CA ASP A 208 7.87 -12.42 0.07
C ASP A 208 6.59 -12.03 -0.69
N VAL A 209 5.47 -11.87 0.02
CA VAL A 209 4.22 -11.37 -0.56
C VAL A 209 4.38 -9.94 -1.07
N SER A 210 5.03 -9.06 -0.30
CA SER A 210 5.18 -7.65 -0.67
C SER A 210 6.05 -7.40 -1.92
N LYS A 211 6.82 -8.40 -2.34
CA LYS A 211 7.68 -8.34 -3.54
C LYS A 211 7.06 -8.99 -4.77
N LYS A 212 5.91 -9.63 -4.63
CA LYS A 212 5.24 -10.27 -5.75
C LYS A 212 4.76 -9.23 -6.75
N GLU A 213 4.87 -9.52 -8.02
CA GLU A 213 4.37 -8.68 -9.13
C GLU A 213 2.86 -8.42 -9.08
N GLU A 214 2.12 -9.25 -8.33
CA GLU A 214 0.69 -9.10 -8.11
C GLU A 214 0.34 -7.90 -7.23
N VAL A 215 1.29 -7.41 -6.41
CA VAL A 215 1.07 -6.25 -5.56
C VAL A 215 1.03 -5.00 -6.44
N PHE A 216 -0.14 -4.38 -6.51
CA PHE A 216 -0.34 -3.17 -7.30
C PHE A 216 0.09 -1.91 -6.55
N ILE A 217 -0.22 -1.82 -5.24
CA ILE A 217 0.07 -0.65 -4.43
C ILE A 217 0.93 -1.03 -3.22
N GLN A 218 2.02 -0.30 -3.01
CA GLN A 218 2.78 -0.29 -1.77
C GLN A 218 2.53 1.04 -1.04
N ILE A 219 2.01 0.97 0.18
CA ILE A 219 1.70 2.15 0.98
C ILE A 219 2.75 2.27 2.09
N CYS A 220 3.27 3.47 2.30
CA CYS A 220 4.23 3.72 3.38
C CYS A 220 4.04 5.11 3.99
N ASN A 221 4.70 5.38 5.11
CA ASN A 221 4.83 6.74 5.60
C ASN A 221 6.02 7.45 4.94
N HIS A 222 6.06 8.78 5.05
CA HIS A 222 7.11 9.59 4.44
C HIS A 222 8.52 9.22 4.95
N ASN A 223 8.66 8.88 6.24
CA ASN A 223 9.95 8.47 6.79
C ASN A 223 10.46 7.16 6.16
N TYR A 224 9.56 6.21 5.90
CA TYR A 224 9.93 4.96 5.23
C TYR A 224 10.33 5.19 3.77
N LEU A 225 9.62 6.08 3.07
CA LEU A 225 9.97 6.50 1.71
C LEU A 225 11.35 7.19 1.67
N LEU A 226 11.61 8.12 2.58
CA LEU A 226 12.91 8.79 2.67
C LEU A 226 14.04 7.81 3.02
N ALA A 227 13.78 6.85 3.92
CA ALA A 227 14.73 5.79 4.22
C ALA A 227 15.02 4.91 3.00
N ASP A 228 14.02 4.58 2.18
CA ASP A 228 14.22 3.86 0.92
C ASP A 228 15.07 4.68 -0.07
N ALA A 229 14.80 5.97 -0.21
CA ALA A 229 15.59 6.86 -1.04
C ALA A 229 17.06 6.90 -0.59
N MET A 230 17.31 7.03 0.72
CA MET A 230 18.66 6.99 1.28
C MET A 230 19.36 5.65 1.03
N HIS A 231 18.63 4.53 1.14
CA HIS A 231 19.18 3.22 0.80
C HIS A 231 19.61 3.15 -0.66
N ARG A 232 18.78 3.63 -1.59
CA ARG A 232 19.09 3.64 -3.04
C ARG A 232 20.29 4.53 -3.34
N MET A 233 20.38 5.71 -2.73
CA MET A 233 21.50 6.63 -2.92
C MET A 233 22.86 6.07 -2.43
N ASN A 234 22.84 5.23 -1.40
CA ASN A 234 24.03 4.60 -0.83
C ASN A 234 24.25 3.16 -1.34
N GLU A 235 23.57 2.76 -2.42
CA GLU A 235 23.65 1.42 -3.02
C GLU A 235 23.31 0.27 -2.05
N TYR A 236 22.57 0.56 -0.98
CA TYR A 236 22.02 -0.46 -0.09
C TYR A 236 20.78 -1.11 -0.71
N ARG A 237 20.44 -2.29 -0.20
CA ARG A 237 19.24 -2.98 -0.63
C ARG A 237 18.00 -2.11 -0.42
N PRO A 238 17.20 -1.84 -1.47
CA PRO A 238 15.99 -1.05 -1.36
C PRO A 238 14.99 -1.63 -0.36
N LEU A 239 14.27 -0.76 0.33
CA LEU A 239 13.21 -1.13 1.27
C LEU A 239 11.88 -1.37 0.55
N LEU A 240 11.60 -0.58 -0.48
CA LEU A 240 10.46 -0.74 -1.39
C LEU A 240 10.89 -1.55 -2.61
N ALA A 241 9.92 -2.19 -3.29
CA ALA A 241 10.16 -2.71 -4.63
C ALA A 241 10.46 -1.55 -5.61
N ASP A 242 11.01 -1.86 -6.77
CA ASP A 242 11.06 -0.87 -7.84
C ASP A 242 9.64 -0.51 -8.26
N TYR A 243 9.33 0.77 -8.27
CA TYR A 243 7.99 1.27 -8.51
C TYR A 243 7.89 2.07 -9.80
N ARG A 244 6.70 2.04 -10.40
CA ARG A 244 6.39 2.75 -11.65
C ARG A 244 6.04 4.21 -11.42
N ALA A 245 5.36 4.50 -10.32
CA ALA A 245 4.91 5.82 -9.95
C ALA A 245 4.90 6.01 -8.43
N LEU A 246 5.04 7.26 -8.01
CA LEU A 246 4.95 7.68 -6.62
C LEU A 246 3.86 8.74 -6.46
N VAL A 247 2.93 8.50 -5.56
CA VAL A 247 1.94 9.48 -5.10
C VAL A 247 2.31 9.89 -3.67
N CYS A 248 2.76 11.11 -3.49
CA CYS A 248 3.12 11.66 -2.18
C CYS A 248 1.98 12.57 -1.69
N LEU A 249 1.27 12.14 -0.65
CA LEU A 249 0.14 12.88 -0.10
C LEU A 249 0.62 13.81 1.02
N LEU A 250 0.76 15.08 0.67
CA LEU A 250 1.12 16.14 1.60
C LEU A 250 -0.18 16.73 2.18
N TYR A 251 -0.28 16.77 3.50
CA TYR A 251 -1.34 17.47 4.19
C TYR A 251 -0.79 18.79 4.69
N THR A 252 -1.32 19.90 4.18
CA THR A 252 -1.18 21.19 4.83
C THR A 252 -2.20 21.21 5.97
N SER A 253 -1.72 21.33 7.20
CA SER A 253 -2.52 21.55 8.41
C SER A 253 -3.20 22.91 8.38
#